data_899900ad7ee92f6e1ecb7fce17302f28
#
_entry.id   899900ad7ee92f6e1ecb7fce17302f28
#
_cell.length_a   1.000
_cell.length_b   1.000
_cell.length_c   1.000
_cell.angle_alpha   90.00
_cell.angle_beta   90.00
_cell.angle_gamma   90.00
#
_symmetry.space_group_name_H-M   'P 1'
#
loop_
_entity.id
_entity.type
_entity.pdbx_description
1 polymer ?
#
loop_
_entity_poly.entity_id
_entity_poly.type
_entity_poly.pdbx_seq_one_letter_code
_entity_poly.pdbx_strand_id
1 'polypeptide(L)'
;ICYFGPDRYEKPSWLGDQYYETTDYEHIAVKPRFAGKMELPILVNAMTSKTLQWLLDVIVDSRGDIGTDEQGGLRLENVSPVDIMSLGVARKNIEQIMSNIIGEEVYFGLNFRSIHGSRFNIKRRSDNSLIVPSLDSLSTGQSALFNMFATIVRYADTININNSIHLSEISGVVVVDEIELHLHSTLQREVLPKLIALFPKVQFIITTHSPLFLLGMEEQFGTEGFEIYEMPQGLKINAERFSEFQKAYTY
;
A
#
# COMPACT_ATOMS: atom_id res chain seq x y z
N ILE A 1 12.45 -0.30 -9.00
CA ILE A 1 11.46 -1.21 -9.58
C ILE A 1 10.94 -2.12 -8.50
N CYS A 2 9.61 -2.17 -8.31
CA CYS A 2 8.94 -3.16 -7.47
C CYS A 2 8.33 -4.25 -8.35
N TYR A 3 8.48 -5.51 -7.94
CA TYR A 3 7.83 -6.65 -8.58
C TYR A 3 7.00 -7.41 -7.56
N PHE A 4 5.75 -7.66 -7.89
CA PHE A 4 4.81 -8.47 -7.10
C PHE A 4 4.40 -9.68 -7.94
N GLY A 5 4.87 -10.87 -7.54
CA GLY A 5 4.50 -12.13 -8.17
C GLY A 5 3.09 -12.59 -7.79
N PRO A 6 2.59 -13.66 -8.43
CA PRO A 6 1.29 -14.24 -8.09
C PRO A 6 1.28 -14.87 -6.69
N ASP A 7 2.44 -15.23 -6.16
CA ASP A 7 2.65 -15.80 -4.83
C ASP A 7 2.83 -14.74 -3.73
N ARG A 8 2.50 -13.45 -4.00
CA ARG A 8 2.53 -12.36 -3.01
C ARG A 8 1.56 -12.54 -1.85
N TYR A 9 0.86 -13.66 -1.85
CA TYR A 9 -0.07 -14.05 -0.80
C TYR A 9 0.66 -14.27 0.52
N GLU A 10 0.13 -13.64 1.56
CA GLU A 10 0.64 -13.82 2.90
C GLU A 10 0.01 -15.03 3.57
N LYS A 11 0.86 -15.87 4.15
CA LYS A 11 0.37 -16.89 5.08
C LYS A 11 -0.28 -16.19 6.27
N PRO A 12 -1.51 -16.55 6.65
CA PRO A 12 -2.11 -16.03 7.86
C PRO A 12 -1.15 -16.20 9.05
N SER A 13 -1.04 -15.19 9.88
CA SER A 13 -0.11 -15.19 11.04
C SER A 13 -0.27 -16.39 11.97
N TRP A 14 -1.48 -17.00 12.00
CA TRP A 14 -1.78 -18.20 12.78
C TRP A 14 -1.30 -19.52 12.15
N LEU A 15 -0.83 -19.53 10.89
CA LEU A 15 -0.27 -20.69 10.21
C LEU A 15 1.26 -20.81 10.34
N GLY A 16 1.92 -19.82 10.92
CA GLY A 16 3.37 -19.81 11.12
C GLY A 16 3.72 -19.94 12.60
N ASP A 17 4.53 -20.93 12.97
CA ASP A 17 5.07 -21.11 14.32
C ASP A 17 6.04 -19.99 14.77
N GLN A 18 6.15 -18.90 14.03
CA GLN A 18 7.17 -17.86 14.23
C GLN A 18 6.59 -16.52 14.65
N TYR A 19 5.90 -16.51 15.79
CA TYR A 19 5.59 -15.28 16.52
C TYR A 19 6.82 -14.57 17.10
N TYR A 20 8.01 -15.16 16.93
CA TYR A 20 9.27 -14.74 17.56
C TYR A 20 10.43 -14.51 16.59
N GLU A 21 10.15 -14.31 15.30
CA GLU A 21 11.22 -13.80 14.45
C GLU A 21 11.53 -12.39 14.90
N THR A 22 12.69 -12.28 15.55
CA THR A 22 13.34 -11.02 15.87
C THR A 22 13.25 -10.10 14.67
N THR A 23 12.93 -8.87 14.96
CA THR A 23 12.92 -7.73 14.07
C THR A 23 14.25 -7.63 13.32
N ASP A 24 14.37 -8.41 12.26
CA ASP A 24 15.49 -8.28 11.37
C ASP A 24 15.14 -7.17 10.38
N TYR A 25 15.72 -5.99 10.60
CA TYR A 25 15.76 -4.92 9.60
C TYR A 25 16.60 -5.34 8.39
N GLU A 26 16.97 -6.61 8.33
CA GLU A 26 17.68 -7.18 7.21
C GLU A 26 16.84 -7.08 5.95
N HIS A 27 17.17 -6.01 5.27
CA HIS A 27 17.30 -5.98 3.85
C HIS A 27 16.09 -6.51 3.07
N ILE A 28 15.30 -5.56 2.59
CA ILE A 28 14.74 -5.74 1.26
C ILE A 28 15.80 -6.50 0.48
N ALA A 29 15.56 -7.79 0.23
CA ALA A 29 16.56 -8.66 -0.37
C ALA A 29 16.78 -8.24 -1.83
N VAL A 30 17.68 -7.30 -2.00
CA VAL A 30 18.14 -6.86 -3.29
C VAL A 30 19.06 -7.94 -3.82
N LYS A 31 18.60 -8.71 -4.78
CA LYS A 31 19.50 -9.59 -5.50
C LYS A 31 20.40 -8.75 -6.42
N PRO A 32 21.71 -8.72 -6.22
CA PRO A 32 22.63 -7.78 -6.89
C PRO A 32 22.88 -8.07 -8.38
N ARG A 33 22.10 -8.95 -9.02
CA ARG A 33 22.31 -9.33 -10.43
C ARG A 33 22.17 -8.19 -11.45
N PHE A 34 21.63 -7.06 -11.02
CA PHE A 34 21.50 -5.85 -11.84
C PHE A 34 22.31 -4.67 -11.32
N ALA A 35 23.19 -4.91 -10.33
CA ALA A 35 24.08 -3.90 -9.82
C ALA A 35 24.97 -3.34 -10.94
N GLY A 36 24.91 -2.03 -11.16
CA GLY A 36 25.72 -1.31 -12.12
C GLY A 36 24.99 -0.64 -13.28
N LYS A 37 23.68 -0.92 -13.47
CA LYS A 37 22.86 -0.25 -14.50
C LYS A 37 21.56 0.37 -13.98
N MET A 38 21.23 0.17 -12.71
CA MET A 38 20.06 0.75 -12.07
C MET A 38 20.47 1.51 -10.82
N GLU A 39 19.98 2.72 -10.68
CA GLU A 39 20.21 3.54 -9.48
C GLU A 39 19.52 2.95 -8.25
N LEU A 40 18.46 2.20 -8.46
CA LEU A 40 17.66 1.61 -7.41
C LEU A 40 17.52 0.08 -7.58
N PRO A 41 17.56 -0.66 -6.48
CA PRO A 41 17.40 -2.11 -6.50
C PRO A 41 15.98 -2.54 -6.91
N ILE A 42 15.85 -3.77 -7.42
CA ILE A 42 14.57 -4.41 -7.65
C ILE A 42 14.11 -5.03 -6.34
N LEU A 43 12.95 -4.60 -5.84
CA LEU A 43 12.27 -5.24 -4.73
C LEU A 43 11.50 -6.47 -5.24
N VAL A 44 11.87 -7.63 -4.76
CA VAL A 44 11.19 -8.90 -5.04
C VAL A 44 10.51 -9.37 -3.76
N ASN A 45 9.23 -9.64 -3.81
CA ASN A 45 8.34 -10.04 -2.72
C ASN A 45 8.03 -8.94 -1.67
N ALA A 46 6.77 -8.60 -1.61
CA ALA A 46 6.20 -7.83 -0.52
C ALA A 46 5.98 -8.74 0.70
N MET A 47 6.64 -8.47 1.80
CA MET A 47 6.45 -9.22 3.04
C MET A 47 5.62 -8.40 4.03
N THR A 48 4.47 -8.91 4.43
CA THR A 48 3.51 -8.22 5.28
C THR A 48 4.02 -7.99 6.70
N SER A 49 4.76 -8.93 7.27
CA SER A 49 5.39 -8.74 8.57
C SER A 49 6.28 -7.50 8.62
N LYS A 50 7.06 -7.26 7.58
CA LYS A 50 7.89 -6.05 7.44
C LYS A 50 7.06 -4.79 7.23
N THR A 51 5.93 -4.89 6.57
CA THR A 51 5.01 -3.76 6.38
C THR A 51 4.34 -3.35 7.70
N LEU A 52 3.90 -4.32 8.50
CA LEU A 52 3.33 -4.04 9.82
C LEU A 52 4.34 -3.41 10.77
N GLN A 53 5.58 -3.85 10.74
CA GLN A 53 6.64 -3.27 11.54
C GLN A 53 6.95 -1.83 11.14
N TRP A 54 7.16 -1.59 9.85
CA TRP A 54 7.35 -0.24 9.32
C TRP A 54 6.15 0.66 9.61
N LEU A 55 4.92 0.14 9.51
CA LEU A 55 3.71 0.86 9.88
C LEU A 55 3.72 1.28 11.36
N LEU A 56 4.20 0.41 12.25
CA LEU A 56 4.34 0.74 13.66
C LEU A 56 5.31 1.90 13.84
N ASP A 57 6.47 1.83 13.21
CA ASP A 57 7.49 2.88 13.28
C ASP A 57 6.89 4.22 12.78
N VAL A 58 6.29 4.24 11.59
CA VAL A 58 5.66 5.44 11.02
C VAL A 58 4.59 6.04 11.96
N ILE A 59 3.76 5.21 12.58
CA ILE A 59 2.67 5.71 13.46
C ILE A 59 3.22 6.18 14.80
N VAL A 60 4.19 5.49 15.36
CA VAL A 60 4.79 5.87 16.66
C VAL A 60 5.62 7.13 16.50
N ASP A 61 6.52 7.12 15.52
CA ASP A 61 7.44 8.24 15.28
C ASP A 61 6.69 9.52 14.90
N SER A 62 5.59 9.40 14.13
CA SER A 62 4.76 10.55 13.77
C SER A 62 4.05 11.24 14.96
N ARG A 63 4.11 10.68 16.15
CA ARG A 63 3.48 11.26 17.36
C ARG A 63 4.42 12.12 18.19
N GLY A 64 5.73 11.99 18.02
CA GLY A 64 6.75 12.65 18.82
C GLY A 64 6.70 12.23 20.29
N ASP A 65 7.76 12.48 20.99
CA ASP A 65 7.81 12.34 22.46
C ASP A 65 7.20 13.57 23.13
N ILE A 66 6.33 13.33 24.09
CA ILE A 66 5.71 14.39 24.89
C ILE A 66 6.32 14.33 26.29
N GLY A 67 7.11 15.33 26.61
CA GLY A 67 7.59 15.59 27.96
C GLY A 67 6.85 16.73 28.65
N THR A 68 7.29 17.08 29.85
CA THR A 68 6.79 18.25 30.60
C THR A 68 7.92 19.24 30.78
N ASP A 69 7.63 20.54 30.61
CA ASP A 69 8.55 21.61 30.98
C ASP A 69 8.62 21.80 32.50
N GLU A 70 9.52 22.67 32.95
CA GLU A 70 9.71 22.96 34.39
C GLU A 70 8.46 23.55 35.06
N GLN A 71 7.49 24.03 34.28
CA GLN A 71 6.23 24.61 34.77
C GLN A 71 5.06 23.63 34.65
N GLY A 72 5.31 22.37 34.25
CA GLY A 72 4.30 21.33 34.06
C GLY A 72 3.50 21.45 32.74
N GLY A 73 3.93 22.31 31.83
CA GLY A 73 3.39 22.40 30.50
C GLY A 73 3.82 21.24 29.60
N LEU A 74 2.96 20.82 28.66
CA LEU A 74 3.31 19.78 27.70
C LEU A 74 4.30 20.32 26.67
N ARG A 75 5.42 19.61 26.48
CA ARG A 75 6.47 19.94 25.53
C ARG A 75 6.76 18.75 24.64
N LEU A 76 6.96 18.99 23.34
CA LEU A 76 7.54 17.99 22.44
C LEU A 76 9.04 17.89 22.70
N GLU A 77 9.51 16.69 23.00
CA GLU A 77 10.91 16.40 23.28
C GLU A 77 11.53 15.60 22.12
N ASN A 78 12.83 15.87 21.88
CA ASN A 78 13.70 15.08 21.02
C ASN A 78 13.31 14.95 19.53
N VAL A 79 12.33 15.70 19.02
CA VAL A 79 11.92 15.65 17.62
C VAL A 79 11.94 17.05 17.01
N SER A 80 12.64 17.19 15.89
CA SER A 80 12.59 18.45 15.15
C SER A 80 11.24 18.62 14.46
N PRO A 81 10.73 19.85 14.30
CA PRO A 81 9.50 20.08 13.54
C PRO A 81 9.55 19.53 12.11
N VAL A 82 10.73 19.46 11.49
CA VAL A 82 10.93 18.92 10.14
C VAL A 82 10.74 17.41 10.14
N ASP A 83 11.24 16.71 11.15
CA ASP A 83 11.09 15.25 11.26
C ASP A 83 9.61 14.87 11.50
N ILE A 84 8.91 15.60 12.36
CA ILE A 84 7.45 15.39 12.57
C ILE A 84 6.68 15.61 11.28
N MET A 85 7.02 16.63 10.49
CA MET A 85 6.34 16.88 9.21
C MET A 85 6.59 15.75 8.22
N SER A 86 7.82 15.26 8.11
CA SER A 86 8.19 14.17 7.22
C SER A 86 7.46 12.88 7.59
N LEU A 87 7.51 12.48 8.86
CA LEU A 87 6.82 11.30 9.38
C LEU A 87 5.29 11.43 9.26
N GLY A 88 4.77 12.65 9.37
CA GLY A 88 3.37 12.97 9.11
C GLY A 88 2.95 12.70 7.67
N VAL A 89 3.85 12.89 6.68
CA VAL A 89 3.61 12.56 5.26
C VAL A 89 3.48 11.06 5.08
N ALA A 90 4.43 10.26 5.59
CA ALA A 90 4.37 8.81 5.51
C ALA A 90 3.06 8.26 6.11
N ARG A 91 2.70 8.74 7.29
CA ARG A 91 1.44 8.38 7.94
C ARG A 91 0.22 8.74 7.10
N LYS A 92 0.17 9.95 6.55
CA LYS A 92 -0.93 10.41 5.68
C LYS A 92 -1.05 9.54 4.44
N ASN A 93 0.06 9.15 3.83
CA ASN A 93 0.09 8.26 2.68
C ASN A 93 -0.60 6.92 2.97
N ILE A 94 -0.24 6.26 4.07
CA ILE A 94 -0.84 4.96 4.43
C ILE A 94 -2.30 5.10 4.87
N GLU A 95 -2.68 6.20 5.54
CA GLU A 95 -4.07 6.49 5.88
C GLU A 95 -4.92 6.75 4.63
N GLN A 96 -4.37 7.38 3.60
CA GLN A 96 -5.04 7.59 2.32
C GLN A 96 -5.26 6.28 1.55
N ILE A 97 -4.28 5.39 1.53
CA ILE A 97 -4.43 4.05 0.95
C ILE A 97 -5.54 3.29 1.68
N MET A 98 -5.49 3.26 3.02
CA MET A 98 -6.50 2.56 3.81
C MET A 98 -7.91 3.16 3.63
N SER A 99 -8.01 4.48 3.53
CA SER A 99 -9.29 5.17 3.30
C SER A 99 -9.92 4.76 1.97
N ASN A 100 -9.12 4.62 0.91
CA ASN A 100 -9.62 4.11 -0.37
C ASN A 100 -10.08 2.64 -0.29
N ILE A 101 -9.38 1.81 0.48
CA ILE A 101 -9.73 0.39 0.66
C ILE A 101 -11.03 0.23 1.46
N ILE A 102 -11.23 1.03 2.49
CA ILE A 102 -12.42 0.99 3.35
C ILE A 102 -13.61 1.73 2.70
N GLY A 103 -13.34 2.72 1.84
CA GLY A 103 -14.37 3.54 1.19
C GLY A 103 -14.81 4.76 1.99
N GLU A 104 -14.13 5.09 3.08
CA GLU A 104 -14.38 6.27 3.91
C GLU A 104 -13.09 6.80 4.55
N GLU A 105 -13.06 8.06 4.97
CA GLU A 105 -11.88 8.64 5.62
C GLU A 105 -11.60 8.00 6.97
N VAL A 106 -10.44 7.37 7.07
CA VAL A 106 -10.00 6.67 8.27
C VAL A 106 -8.61 7.11 8.72
N TYR A 107 -8.27 6.74 9.93
CA TYR A 107 -6.93 6.89 10.48
C TYR A 107 -6.54 5.70 11.36
N PHE A 108 -5.23 5.47 11.53
CA PHE A 108 -4.71 4.44 12.40
C PHE A 108 -4.68 4.92 13.85
N GLY A 109 -5.45 4.23 14.71
CA GLY A 109 -5.38 4.36 16.14
C GLY A 109 -4.44 3.34 16.76
N LEU A 110 -3.85 3.67 17.92
CA LEU A 110 -3.09 2.73 18.75
C LEU A 110 -3.93 2.22 19.90
N ASN A 111 -3.88 0.92 20.12
CA ASN A 111 -4.41 0.28 21.31
C ASN A 111 -3.30 0.23 22.38
N PHE A 112 -3.36 1.16 23.33
CA PHE A 112 -2.41 1.18 24.43
C PHE A 112 -2.67 0.02 25.38
N ARG A 113 -1.61 -0.74 25.73
CA ARG A 113 -1.64 -1.84 26.70
C ARG A 113 -2.74 -2.88 26.45
N SER A 114 -3.02 -3.16 25.17
CA SER A 114 -3.98 -4.22 24.82
C SER A 114 -3.38 -5.58 25.21
N ILE A 115 -4.06 -6.29 26.12
CA ILE A 115 -3.65 -7.61 26.61
C ILE A 115 -4.02 -8.70 25.57
N HIS A 116 -4.98 -8.43 24.68
CA HIS A 116 -5.58 -9.42 23.78
C HIS A 116 -5.73 -8.94 22.35
N GLY A 117 -4.95 -7.98 21.88
CA GLY A 117 -5.25 -7.47 20.57
C GLY A 117 -4.09 -6.84 19.84
N SER A 118 -4.33 -6.64 18.57
CA SER A 118 -3.48 -5.88 17.67
C SER A 118 -3.17 -4.50 18.27
N ARG A 119 -1.95 -4.06 18.06
CA ARG A 119 -1.51 -2.71 18.43
C ARG A 119 -2.23 -1.64 17.64
N PHE A 120 -2.80 -1.98 16.50
CA PHE A 120 -3.49 -1.06 15.59
C PHE A 120 -4.97 -1.34 15.54
N ASN A 121 -5.73 -0.27 15.43
CA ASN A 121 -7.11 -0.27 14.98
C ASN A 121 -7.30 0.78 13.91
N ILE A 122 -8.41 0.71 13.17
CA ILE A 122 -8.79 1.68 12.17
C ILE A 122 -10.06 2.37 12.65
N LYS A 123 -10.01 3.69 12.72
CA LYS A 123 -11.10 4.54 13.19
C LYS A 123 -11.55 5.49 12.09
N ARG A 124 -12.83 5.79 12.06
CA ARG A 124 -13.40 6.82 11.22
C ARG A 124 -12.90 8.20 11.65
N ARG A 125 -12.53 9.02 10.67
CA ARG A 125 -11.98 10.35 10.97
C ARG A 125 -13.04 11.34 11.47
N SER A 126 -14.29 11.20 11.05
CA SER A 126 -15.37 12.15 11.37
C SER A 126 -15.83 12.10 12.83
N ASP A 127 -15.91 10.91 13.43
CA ASP A 127 -16.50 10.70 14.75
C ASP A 127 -15.65 9.84 15.70
N ASN A 128 -14.46 9.43 15.26
CA ASN A 128 -13.55 8.53 15.99
C ASN A 128 -14.12 7.13 16.29
N SER A 129 -15.22 6.75 15.66
CA SER A 129 -15.80 5.41 15.83
C SER A 129 -14.85 4.33 15.32
N LEU A 130 -14.85 3.18 16.00
CA LEU A 130 -14.05 2.03 15.62
C LEU A 130 -14.69 1.35 14.40
N ILE A 131 -13.93 1.23 13.30
CA ILE A 131 -14.37 0.53 12.09
C ILE A 131 -13.77 -0.87 12.04
N VAL A 132 -12.44 -0.96 12.20
CA VAL A 132 -11.72 -2.24 12.16
C VAL A 132 -10.92 -2.38 13.45
N PRO A 133 -11.23 -3.38 14.28
CA PRO A 133 -10.58 -3.54 15.59
C PRO A 133 -9.12 -3.95 15.50
N SER A 134 -8.72 -4.61 14.42
CA SER A 134 -7.33 -5.02 14.16
C SER A 134 -7.11 -5.18 12.66
N LEU A 135 -5.87 -5.07 12.21
CA LEU A 135 -5.52 -5.31 10.79
C LEU A 135 -5.83 -6.75 10.37
N ASP A 136 -5.78 -7.70 11.30
CA ASP A 136 -6.14 -9.10 11.04
C ASP A 136 -7.65 -9.28 10.78
N SER A 137 -8.46 -8.28 11.08
CA SER A 137 -9.91 -8.28 10.80
C SER A 137 -10.26 -7.78 9.40
N LEU A 138 -9.28 -7.33 8.63
CA LEU A 138 -9.46 -7.02 7.22
C LEU A 138 -9.76 -8.30 6.43
N SER A 139 -10.57 -8.19 5.37
CA SER A 139 -10.70 -9.29 4.42
C SER A 139 -9.37 -9.57 3.73
N THR A 140 -9.19 -10.79 3.22
CA THR A 140 -7.98 -11.19 2.50
C THR A 140 -7.66 -10.21 1.37
N GLY A 141 -8.67 -9.79 0.59
CA GLY A 141 -8.48 -8.83 -0.51
C GLY A 141 -8.09 -7.44 -0.02
N GLN A 142 -8.71 -6.93 1.06
CA GLN A 142 -8.34 -5.64 1.66
C GLN A 142 -6.92 -5.66 2.19
N SER A 143 -6.54 -6.74 2.88
CA SER A 143 -5.20 -6.94 3.40
C SER A 143 -4.17 -7.03 2.27
N ALA A 144 -4.47 -7.77 1.20
CA ALA A 144 -3.60 -7.88 0.03
C ALA A 144 -3.35 -6.52 -0.64
N LEU A 145 -4.41 -5.74 -0.87
CA LEU A 145 -4.30 -4.38 -1.43
C LEU A 145 -3.49 -3.47 -0.52
N PHE A 146 -3.81 -3.45 0.76
CA PHE A 146 -3.08 -2.62 1.72
C PHE A 146 -1.59 -2.95 1.71
N ASN A 147 -1.24 -4.21 1.81
CA ASN A 147 0.15 -4.65 1.84
C ASN A 147 0.91 -4.32 0.56
N MET A 148 0.29 -4.50 -0.60
CA MET A 148 0.90 -4.18 -1.88
C MET A 148 1.21 -2.68 -1.98
N PHE A 149 0.22 -1.81 -1.77
CA PHE A 149 0.40 -0.37 -1.92
C PHE A 149 1.24 0.25 -0.79
N ALA A 150 1.09 -0.22 0.44
CA ALA A 150 1.95 0.18 1.55
C ALA A 150 3.42 -0.23 1.33
N THR A 151 3.67 -1.35 0.64
CA THR A 151 5.03 -1.76 0.28
C THR A 151 5.66 -0.81 -0.75
N ILE A 152 4.89 -0.29 -1.70
CA ILE A 152 5.39 0.73 -2.64
C ILE A 152 5.82 1.98 -1.87
N VAL A 153 5.00 2.44 -0.92
CA VAL A 153 5.32 3.60 -0.07
C VAL A 153 6.55 3.32 0.78
N ARG A 154 6.59 2.18 1.46
CA ARG A 154 7.74 1.77 2.28
C ARG A 154 9.03 1.74 1.47
N TYR A 155 8.99 1.23 0.25
CA TYR A 155 10.16 1.19 -0.62
C TYR A 155 10.64 2.59 -1.00
N ALA A 156 9.73 3.50 -1.30
CA ALA A 156 10.06 4.91 -1.55
C ALA A 156 10.61 5.60 -0.30
N ASP A 157 10.04 5.32 0.88
CA ASP A 157 10.45 5.87 2.17
C ASP A 157 11.85 5.38 2.59
N THR A 158 12.16 4.10 2.34
CA THR A 158 13.48 3.51 2.66
C THR A 158 14.63 4.17 1.89
N ILE A 159 14.36 4.75 0.73
CA ILE A 159 15.36 5.44 -0.08
C ILE A 159 15.75 6.78 0.57
N ASN A 160 14.82 7.39 1.29
CA ASN A 160 15.02 8.69 1.92
C ASN A 160 14.26 8.78 3.26
N ILE A 161 14.73 8.06 4.26
CA ILE A 161 14.11 7.94 5.59
C ILE A 161 13.83 9.30 6.23
N ASN A 162 14.67 10.29 5.96
CA ASN A 162 14.55 11.61 6.56
C ASN A 162 13.62 12.57 5.79
N ASN A 163 13.03 12.12 4.67
CA ASN A 163 12.20 12.99 3.84
C ASN A 163 11.15 12.20 3.09
N SER A 164 10.13 11.72 3.79
CA SER A 164 8.98 11.05 3.19
C SER A 164 8.29 11.96 2.18
N ILE A 165 7.99 11.42 1.01
CA ILE A 165 7.33 12.13 -0.09
C ILE A 165 5.87 11.71 -0.22
N HIS A 166 5.02 12.60 -0.73
CA HIS A 166 3.61 12.29 -1.02
C HIS A 166 3.47 11.21 -2.08
N LEU A 167 2.37 10.44 -2.04
CA LEU A 167 2.05 9.39 -3.01
C LEU A 167 2.18 9.88 -4.45
N SER A 168 1.71 11.10 -4.73
CA SER A 168 1.76 11.73 -6.05
C SER A 168 3.18 12.04 -6.55
N GLU A 169 4.17 12.04 -5.67
CA GLU A 169 5.58 12.33 -5.99
C GLU A 169 6.41 11.05 -6.12
N ILE A 170 5.91 9.92 -5.65
CA ILE A 170 6.58 8.62 -5.80
C ILE A 170 6.66 8.28 -7.28
N SER A 171 7.85 7.99 -7.76
CA SER A 171 8.10 7.67 -9.17
C SER A 171 8.84 6.35 -9.32
N GLY A 172 8.60 5.67 -10.43
CA GLY A 172 9.28 4.41 -10.74
C GLY A 172 8.44 3.47 -11.58
N VAL A 173 8.78 2.19 -11.52
CA VAL A 173 8.06 1.13 -12.24
C VAL A 173 7.61 0.07 -11.23
N VAL A 174 6.34 -0.28 -11.30
CA VAL A 174 5.73 -1.36 -10.52
C VAL A 174 5.21 -2.42 -11.49
N VAL A 175 5.69 -3.63 -11.32
CA VAL A 175 5.25 -4.80 -12.10
C VAL A 175 4.42 -5.70 -11.20
N VAL A 176 3.21 -6.01 -11.62
CA VAL A 176 2.28 -6.86 -10.85
C VAL A 176 1.77 -7.98 -11.72
N ASP A 177 1.98 -9.19 -11.29
CA ASP A 177 1.45 -10.38 -11.96
C ASP A 177 0.12 -10.78 -11.33
N GLU A 178 -0.91 -11.03 -12.16
CA GLU A 178 -2.28 -11.37 -11.74
C GLU A 178 -2.83 -10.46 -10.64
N ILE A 179 -2.94 -9.16 -10.94
CA ILE A 179 -3.26 -8.13 -9.93
C ILE A 179 -4.57 -8.38 -9.18
N GLU A 180 -5.53 -9.02 -9.82
CA GLU A 180 -6.85 -9.35 -9.28
C GLU A 180 -6.85 -10.52 -8.29
N LEU A 181 -5.74 -11.20 -8.11
CA LEU A 181 -5.68 -12.42 -7.29
C LEU A 181 -6.19 -12.14 -5.86
N HIS A 182 -7.12 -12.99 -5.39
CA HIS A 182 -7.80 -12.87 -4.09
C HIS A 182 -8.69 -11.64 -3.89
N LEU A 183 -8.94 -10.84 -4.93
CA LEU A 183 -9.79 -9.67 -4.83
C LEU A 183 -11.25 -10.00 -5.20
N HIS A 184 -12.16 -9.57 -4.35
CA HIS A 184 -13.59 -9.57 -4.68
C HIS A 184 -13.87 -8.57 -5.83
N SER A 185 -14.94 -8.82 -6.60
CA SER A 185 -15.33 -8.02 -7.77
C SER A 185 -15.35 -6.51 -7.53
N THR A 186 -15.91 -6.07 -6.41
CA THR A 186 -15.94 -4.66 -6.01
C THR A 186 -14.54 -4.08 -5.82
N LEU A 187 -13.63 -4.84 -5.19
CA LEU A 187 -12.24 -4.39 -5.02
C LEU A 187 -11.51 -4.29 -6.35
N GLN A 188 -11.78 -5.20 -7.28
CA GLN A 188 -11.18 -5.17 -8.62
C GLN A 188 -11.65 -3.95 -9.43
N ARG A 189 -12.95 -3.66 -9.43
CA ARG A 189 -13.53 -2.61 -10.28
C ARG A 189 -13.42 -1.22 -9.68
N GLU A 190 -13.74 -1.07 -8.37
CA GLU A 190 -13.93 0.23 -7.77
C GLU A 190 -12.74 0.73 -6.95
N VAL A 191 -12.02 -0.18 -6.29
CA VAL A 191 -10.97 0.20 -5.33
C VAL A 191 -9.59 0.20 -5.98
N LEU A 192 -9.26 -0.86 -6.68
CA LEU A 192 -7.93 -1.05 -7.26
C LEU A 192 -7.52 0.07 -8.24
N PRO A 193 -8.38 0.50 -9.20
CA PRO A 193 -8.04 1.63 -10.07
C PRO A 193 -7.82 2.94 -9.32
N LYS A 194 -8.60 3.21 -8.25
CA LYS A 194 -8.40 4.39 -7.41
C LYS A 194 -7.07 4.35 -6.66
N LEU A 195 -6.65 3.17 -6.20
CA LEU A 195 -5.34 3.02 -5.57
C LEU A 195 -4.19 3.26 -6.55
N ILE A 196 -4.31 2.77 -7.78
CA ILE A 196 -3.33 3.04 -8.85
C ILE A 196 -3.27 4.56 -9.13
N ALA A 197 -4.41 5.25 -9.17
CA ALA A 197 -4.48 6.69 -9.40
C ALA A 197 -3.78 7.54 -8.34
N LEU A 198 -3.52 7.00 -7.14
CA LEU A 198 -2.75 7.70 -6.11
C LEU A 198 -1.28 7.91 -6.50
N PHE A 199 -0.77 7.18 -7.50
CA PHE A 199 0.62 7.16 -7.91
C PHE A 199 0.82 7.61 -9.37
N PRO A 200 0.52 8.87 -9.70
CA PRO A 200 0.49 9.34 -11.10
C PRO A 200 1.87 9.35 -11.79
N LYS A 201 2.96 9.26 -11.03
CA LYS A 201 4.34 9.20 -11.55
C LYS A 201 4.93 7.79 -11.57
N VAL A 202 4.13 6.79 -11.20
CA VAL A 202 4.53 5.38 -11.25
C VAL A 202 3.97 4.75 -12.52
N GLN A 203 4.83 4.11 -13.29
CA GLN A 203 4.40 3.25 -14.40
C GLN A 203 4.03 1.88 -13.84
N PHE A 204 2.77 1.50 -13.96
CA PHE A 204 2.31 0.15 -13.64
C PHE A 204 2.34 -0.72 -14.89
N ILE A 205 2.95 -1.91 -14.78
CA ILE A 205 2.93 -2.98 -15.77
C ILE A 205 2.23 -4.16 -15.10
N ILE A 206 1.05 -4.52 -15.60
CA ILE A 206 0.13 -5.40 -14.90
C ILE A 206 -0.29 -6.52 -15.81
N THR A 207 -0.30 -7.77 -15.32
CA THR A 207 -1.04 -8.85 -15.96
C THR A 207 -2.37 -9.05 -15.24
N THR A 208 -3.41 -9.39 -15.98
CA THR A 208 -4.74 -9.62 -15.42
C THR A 208 -5.58 -10.52 -16.34
N HIS A 209 -6.46 -11.30 -15.72
CA HIS A 209 -7.54 -12.02 -16.35
C HIS A 209 -8.91 -11.42 -16.02
N SER A 210 -8.96 -10.28 -15.30
CA SER A 210 -10.19 -9.68 -14.81
C SER A 210 -10.79 -8.66 -15.76
N PRO A 211 -11.95 -8.95 -16.37
CA PRO A 211 -12.71 -7.95 -17.10
C PRO A 211 -13.15 -6.77 -16.22
N LEU A 212 -13.48 -7.04 -14.95
CA LEU A 212 -13.95 -6.03 -14.00
C LEU A 212 -12.87 -5.01 -13.69
N PHE A 213 -11.62 -5.45 -13.54
CA PHE A 213 -10.50 -4.55 -13.37
C PHE A 213 -10.32 -3.63 -14.58
N LEU A 214 -10.39 -4.17 -15.79
CA LEU A 214 -10.27 -3.38 -17.02
C LEU A 214 -11.38 -2.33 -17.16
N LEU A 215 -12.63 -2.70 -16.81
CA LEU A 215 -13.75 -1.74 -16.76
C LEU A 215 -13.50 -0.64 -15.72
N GLY A 216 -13.02 -0.99 -14.54
CA GLY A 216 -12.66 -0.01 -13.51
C GLY A 216 -11.52 0.91 -13.93
N MET A 217 -10.54 0.40 -14.66
CA MET A 217 -9.45 1.21 -15.22
C MET A 217 -9.97 2.24 -16.21
N GLU A 218 -10.90 1.86 -17.08
CA GLU A 218 -11.51 2.80 -18.00
C GLU A 218 -12.38 3.84 -17.29
N GLU A 219 -13.17 3.44 -16.32
CA GLU A 219 -13.96 4.38 -15.51
C GLU A 219 -13.08 5.42 -14.80
N GLN A 220 -11.89 5.01 -14.35
CA GLN A 220 -10.96 5.85 -13.59
C GLN A 220 -10.08 6.73 -14.49
N PHE A 221 -9.59 6.20 -15.60
CA PHE A 221 -8.53 6.83 -16.42
C PHE A 221 -9.00 7.21 -17.84
N GLY A 222 -10.19 6.77 -18.25
CA GLY A 222 -10.61 6.86 -19.64
C GLY A 222 -9.82 5.90 -20.55
N THR A 223 -10.21 5.84 -21.82
CA THR A 223 -9.59 4.93 -22.82
C THR A 223 -8.16 5.30 -23.21
N GLU A 224 -7.74 6.52 -22.96
CA GLU A 224 -6.39 7.03 -23.29
C GLU A 224 -5.41 6.95 -22.10
N GLY A 225 -5.92 6.70 -20.89
CA GLY A 225 -5.09 6.70 -19.68
C GLY A 225 -4.29 5.42 -19.43
N PHE A 226 -4.54 4.37 -20.21
CA PHE A 226 -3.83 3.10 -20.13
C PHE A 226 -3.84 2.35 -21.46
N GLU A 227 -2.97 1.38 -21.60
CA GLU A 227 -2.89 0.53 -22.79
C GLU A 227 -3.09 -0.93 -22.43
N ILE A 228 -3.78 -1.66 -23.30
CA ILE A 228 -4.03 -3.10 -23.14
C ILE A 228 -3.36 -3.87 -24.26
N TYR A 229 -2.64 -4.93 -23.90
CA TYR A 229 -2.01 -5.85 -24.84
C TYR A 229 -2.51 -7.27 -24.57
N GLU A 230 -3.06 -7.90 -25.61
CA GLU A 230 -3.52 -9.29 -25.54
C GLU A 230 -2.32 -10.25 -25.66
N MET A 231 -2.15 -11.08 -24.66
CA MET A 231 -1.09 -12.07 -24.62
C MET A 231 -1.58 -13.42 -25.19
N PRO A 232 -0.69 -14.27 -25.77
CA PRO A 232 0.77 -14.11 -25.84
C PRO A 232 1.28 -13.33 -27.05
N GLN A 233 0.41 -12.89 -27.97
CA GLN A 233 0.80 -12.25 -29.23
C GLN A 233 1.28 -10.81 -29.07
N GLY A 234 0.99 -10.17 -27.93
CA GLY A 234 1.34 -8.78 -27.68
C GLY A 234 0.55 -7.79 -28.54
N LEU A 235 -0.66 -8.14 -28.96
CA LEU A 235 -1.49 -7.30 -29.80
C LEU A 235 -2.16 -6.20 -28.97
N LYS A 236 -1.92 -4.95 -29.34
CA LYS A 236 -2.60 -3.81 -28.71
C LYS A 236 -4.10 -3.86 -28.99
N ILE A 237 -4.92 -3.77 -27.94
CA ILE A 237 -6.36 -3.67 -28.04
C ILE A 237 -6.72 -2.20 -28.28
N ASN A 238 -7.38 -1.92 -29.40
CA ASN A 238 -7.86 -0.58 -29.73
C ASN A 238 -9.21 -0.28 -29.03
N ALA A 239 -9.62 0.99 -29.06
CA ALA A 239 -10.86 1.45 -28.42
C ALA A 239 -12.12 0.74 -28.94
N GLU A 240 -12.18 0.39 -30.25
CA GLU A 240 -13.34 -0.33 -30.83
C GLU A 240 -13.47 -1.73 -30.23
N ARG A 241 -12.37 -2.49 -30.20
CA ARG A 241 -12.34 -3.83 -29.62
C ARG A 241 -12.60 -3.80 -28.11
N PHE A 242 -12.14 -2.78 -27.42
CA PHE A 242 -12.45 -2.59 -26.01
C PHE A 242 -13.93 -2.26 -25.77
N SER A 243 -14.57 -1.49 -26.66
CA SER A 243 -16.01 -1.22 -26.61
C SER A 243 -16.87 -2.49 -26.80
N GLU A 244 -16.45 -3.41 -27.66
CA GLU A 244 -17.11 -4.73 -27.79
C GLU A 244 -16.99 -5.56 -26.52
N PHE A 245 -15.81 -5.55 -25.91
CA PHE A 245 -15.56 -6.19 -24.62
C PHE A 245 -16.46 -5.61 -23.51
N GLN A 246 -16.56 -4.28 -23.39
CA GLN A 246 -17.46 -3.64 -22.43
C GLN A 246 -18.90 -4.09 -22.58
N LYS A 247 -19.44 -4.12 -23.81
CA LYS A 247 -20.82 -4.55 -24.06
C LYS A 247 -21.06 -5.98 -23.57
N ALA A 248 -20.08 -6.86 -23.62
CA ALA A 248 -20.20 -8.24 -23.14
C ALA A 248 -20.26 -8.37 -21.62
N TYR A 249 -19.74 -7.39 -20.86
CA TYR A 249 -19.62 -7.46 -19.40
C TYR A 249 -20.46 -6.41 -18.64
N THR A 250 -21.23 -5.59 -19.34
CA THR A 250 -22.06 -4.52 -18.73
C THR A 250 -23.52 -4.98 -18.49
N TYR A 251 -23.86 -6.26 -18.75
CA TYR A 251 -25.19 -6.86 -18.51
C TYR A 251 -25.26 -7.65 -17.25
#